data_5b653be0c04cf09c8fbe17566b11223c
#
_entry.id   5b653be0c04cf09c8fbe17566b11223c
#
_cell.length_a   1.000
_cell.length_b   1.000
_cell.length_c   1.000
_cell.angle_alpha   90.00
_cell.angle_beta   90.00
_cell.angle_gamma   90.00
#
_symmetry.space_group_name_H-M   'P 1'
#
loop_
_entity.id
_entity.type
_entity.pdbx_description
1 polymer ?
#
loop_
_entity_poly.entity_id
_entity_poly.type
_entity_poly.pdbx_seq_one_letter_code
_entity_poly.pdbx_strand_id
1 'polypeptide(L)'
;MNITRPFGDTLSLIGNTPLVRLAGPSAAAGCDIWGKCEFANPGGSVKDRAALYIIRDAEARGELKPGGIVVEGTAGNTGIGIALVANARGYKTIIVMPDNQSKEKMDTLRALGARLVLVPPTKFANPGHFVHTSRRIAEETPGAVWANQFDNIANRRAHIDGTAPELWEQMAGRIDGFTCAAGTGGTIAGVGLGLKAFDENIRIALTDPHGAALYNYYAHGELSAEGSSVAEGIGQGRITANLDGAVIDTQFRISDEEGLHWVARLLREEGLCLGLSSGINVAGAVELGRQLVAEGRPNPQVATILCDTGFRYLSTIYNPAWLAEKGLPVFDWLKGEGAA
;
A
#
# COMPACT_ATOMS: atom_id res chain seq x y z
N MET A 1 -19.05 -9.01 -11.94
CA MET A 1 -18.83 -9.91 -10.81
C MET A 1 -20.06 -10.81 -10.67
N ASN A 2 -19.98 -12.05 -11.11
CA ASN A 2 -21.05 -13.02 -10.86
C ASN A 2 -20.84 -13.59 -9.44
N ILE A 3 -21.46 -12.98 -8.43
CA ILE A 3 -21.48 -13.55 -7.08
C ILE A 3 -22.49 -14.71 -7.13
N THR A 4 -22.01 -15.88 -7.50
CA THR A 4 -22.86 -17.08 -7.66
C THR A 4 -23.01 -17.90 -6.39
N ARG A 5 -22.23 -17.61 -5.33
CA ARG A 5 -22.28 -18.31 -4.03
C ARG A 5 -22.07 -17.33 -2.88
N PRO A 6 -22.75 -17.54 -1.71
CA PRO A 6 -22.46 -16.74 -0.53
C PRO A 6 -21.03 -17.00 -0.03
N PHE A 7 -20.41 -16.00 0.59
CA PHE A 7 -19.12 -16.13 1.25
C PHE A 7 -19.24 -17.01 2.51
N GLY A 8 -18.22 -17.80 2.81
CA GLY A 8 -18.21 -18.70 3.98
C GLY A 8 -18.01 -17.96 5.30
N ASP A 9 -17.23 -16.87 5.27
CA ASP A 9 -16.99 -15.98 6.42
C ASP A 9 -16.64 -14.55 5.94
N THR A 10 -16.58 -13.60 6.88
CA THR A 10 -16.28 -12.19 6.57
C THR A 10 -14.85 -11.97 6.07
N LEU A 11 -13.90 -12.86 6.38
CA LEU A 11 -12.50 -12.75 5.92
C LEU A 11 -12.37 -13.11 4.45
N SER A 12 -13.33 -13.84 3.87
CA SER A 12 -13.37 -14.11 2.43
C SER A 12 -13.74 -12.88 1.57
N LEU A 13 -14.13 -11.77 2.20
CA LEU A 13 -14.26 -10.47 1.55
C LEU A 13 -12.90 -9.81 1.25
N ILE A 14 -11.81 -10.27 1.89
CA ILE A 14 -10.47 -9.76 1.63
C ILE A 14 -9.94 -10.38 0.33
N GLY A 15 -9.52 -9.53 -0.59
CA GLY A 15 -9.10 -9.95 -1.92
C GLY A 15 -10.25 -9.94 -2.93
N ASN A 16 -10.02 -10.51 -4.10
CA ASN A 16 -10.93 -10.45 -5.25
C ASN A 16 -11.46 -9.04 -5.53
N THR A 17 -10.63 -8.04 -5.28
CA THR A 17 -10.97 -6.63 -5.45
C THR A 17 -11.21 -6.32 -6.93
N PRO A 18 -12.10 -5.35 -7.26
CA PRO A 18 -12.31 -4.94 -8.64
C PRO A 18 -11.02 -4.42 -9.30
N LEU A 19 -10.96 -4.55 -10.61
CA LEU A 19 -10.00 -3.89 -11.47
C LEU A 19 -10.75 -2.92 -12.38
N VAL A 20 -10.31 -1.67 -12.46
CA VAL A 20 -10.97 -0.63 -13.26
C VAL A 20 -10.00 0.01 -14.24
N ARG A 21 -10.45 0.29 -15.46
CA ARG A 21 -9.69 1.08 -16.43
C ARG A 21 -9.81 2.56 -16.05
N LEU A 22 -8.68 3.23 -15.93
CA LEU A 22 -8.61 4.65 -15.57
C LEU A 22 -8.54 5.50 -16.85
N ALA A 23 -9.61 6.20 -17.18
CA ALA A 23 -9.72 6.90 -18.47
C ALA A 23 -8.72 8.06 -18.59
N GLY A 24 -8.61 8.91 -17.56
CA GLY A 24 -7.67 10.03 -17.53
C GLY A 24 -6.21 9.60 -17.60
N PRO A 25 -5.74 8.69 -16.73
CA PRO A 25 -4.39 8.12 -16.81
C PRO A 25 -4.10 7.43 -18.13
N SER A 26 -5.06 6.67 -18.69
CA SER A 26 -4.89 6.01 -19.99
C SER A 26 -4.68 7.01 -21.13
N ALA A 27 -5.47 8.08 -21.16
CA ALA A 27 -5.29 9.14 -22.16
C ALA A 27 -3.92 9.84 -22.03
N ALA A 28 -3.44 10.05 -20.79
CA ALA A 28 -2.14 10.66 -20.54
C ALA A 28 -0.96 9.76 -20.91
N ALA A 29 -1.11 8.44 -20.76
CA ALA A 29 -0.09 7.44 -21.10
C ALA A 29 -0.06 7.07 -22.59
N GLY A 30 -1.17 7.24 -23.31
CA GLY A 30 -1.36 6.72 -24.67
C GLY A 30 -1.56 5.20 -24.73
N CYS A 31 -1.97 4.58 -23.62
CA CYS A 31 -2.22 3.14 -23.51
C CYS A 31 -3.22 2.88 -22.37
N ASP A 32 -3.63 1.63 -22.16
CA ASP A 32 -4.59 1.33 -21.11
C ASP A 32 -3.92 1.21 -19.73
N ILE A 33 -4.36 2.05 -18.77
CA ILE A 33 -3.96 2.00 -17.37
C ILE A 33 -5.10 1.43 -16.53
N TRP A 34 -4.79 0.40 -15.75
CA TRP A 34 -5.72 -0.33 -14.89
C TRP A 34 -5.38 -0.17 -13.42
N GLY A 35 -6.37 0.19 -12.61
CA GLY A 35 -6.25 0.33 -11.16
C GLY A 35 -6.88 -0.84 -10.41
N LYS A 36 -6.10 -1.60 -9.66
CA LYS A 36 -6.58 -2.64 -8.75
C LYS A 36 -7.13 -1.99 -7.48
N CYS A 37 -8.44 -2.08 -7.24
CA CYS A 37 -9.18 -1.33 -6.21
C CYS A 37 -8.99 -1.92 -4.82
N GLU A 38 -7.78 -1.85 -4.25
CA GLU A 38 -7.47 -2.40 -2.92
C GLU A 38 -8.17 -1.65 -1.77
N PHE A 39 -8.66 -0.43 -2.01
CA PHE A 39 -9.55 0.28 -1.09
C PHE A 39 -10.91 -0.41 -0.89
N ALA A 40 -11.28 -1.35 -1.73
CA ALA A 40 -12.52 -2.13 -1.63
C ALA A 40 -12.41 -3.32 -0.65
N ASN A 41 -11.23 -3.61 -0.11
CA ASN A 41 -11.13 -4.56 1.00
C ASN A 41 -11.90 -4.06 2.23
N PRO A 42 -12.36 -4.94 3.15
CA PRO A 42 -13.14 -4.58 4.34
C PRO A 42 -12.51 -3.50 5.22
N GLY A 43 -11.19 -3.55 5.38
CA GLY A 43 -10.43 -2.54 6.10
C GLY A 43 -10.04 -1.34 5.23
N GLY A 44 -10.50 -1.26 3.99
CA GLY A 44 -10.30 -0.13 3.09
C GLY A 44 -8.87 0.04 2.58
N SER A 45 -8.06 -1.01 2.54
CA SER A 45 -6.70 -0.92 1.99
C SER A 45 -6.10 -2.25 1.55
N VAL A 46 -5.02 -2.16 0.79
CA VAL A 46 -4.18 -3.29 0.36
C VAL A 46 -3.61 -4.09 1.53
N LYS A 47 -3.51 -3.50 2.72
CA LYS A 47 -2.89 -4.12 3.90
C LYS A 47 -3.75 -5.21 4.54
N ASP A 48 -5.02 -5.29 4.21
CA ASP A 48 -5.92 -6.36 4.69
C ASP A 48 -5.43 -7.73 4.22
N ARG A 49 -4.87 -7.79 3.00
CA ARG A 49 -4.27 -9.02 2.46
C ARG A 49 -3.07 -9.48 3.27
N ALA A 50 -2.14 -8.57 3.55
CA ALA A 50 -0.98 -8.85 4.38
C ALA A 50 -1.41 -9.29 5.79
N ALA A 51 -2.36 -8.60 6.41
CA ALA A 51 -2.87 -8.91 7.73
C ALA A 51 -3.46 -10.33 7.79
N LEU A 52 -4.26 -10.71 6.80
CA LEU A 52 -4.87 -12.04 6.72
C LEU A 52 -3.80 -13.13 6.63
N TYR A 53 -2.81 -12.96 5.76
CA TYR A 53 -1.78 -13.97 5.57
C TYR A 53 -0.80 -14.07 6.74
N ILE A 54 -0.44 -12.95 7.36
CA ILE A 54 0.42 -12.93 8.57
C ILE A 54 -0.27 -13.66 9.73
N ILE A 55 -1.57 -13.42 9.97
CA ILE A 55 -2.30 -14.08 11.05
C ILE A 55 -2.45 -15.57 10.75
N ARG A 56 -2.85 -15.95 9.53
CA ARG A 56 -2.94 -17.36 9.12
C ARG A 56 -1.61 -18.11 9.23
N ASP A 57 -0.51 -17.45 8.89
CA ASP A 57 0.82 -18.02 9.01
C ASP A 57 1.20 -18.28 10.48
N ALA A 58 0.94 -17.32 11.38
CA ALA A 58 1.17 -17.46 12.80
C ALA A 58 0.30 -18.57 13.43
N GLU A 59 -0.96 -18.73 12.97
CA GLU A 59 -1.83 -19.84 13.34
C GLU A 59 -1.28 -21.18 12.86
N ALA A 60 -0.87 -21.26 11.60
CA ALA A 60 -0.35 -22.49 10.99
C ALA A 60 0.95 -22.96 11.67
N ARG A 61 1.81 -22.03 12.09
CA ARG A 61 3.01 -22.34 12.87
C ARG A 61 2.71 -22.66 14.35
N GLY A 62 1.46 -22.51 14.77
CA GLY A 62 1.03 -22.75 16.16
C GLY A 62 1.55 -21.72 17.16
N GLU A 63 2.05 -20.58 16.70
CA GLU A 63 2.54 -19.47 17.55
C GLU A 63 1.38 -18.64 18.11
N LEU A 64 0.36 -18.38 17.30
CA LEU A 64 -0.85 -17.67 17.71
C LEU A 64 -1.93 -18.66 18.19
N LYS A 65 -2.19 -18.67 19.48
CA LYS A 65 -3.19 -19.55 20.12
C LYS A 65 -4.54 -18.82 20.23
N PRO A 66 -5.68 -19.57 20.33
CA PRO A 66 -6.99 -18.96 20.57
C PRO A 66 -6.99 -17.97 21.72
N GLY A 67 -7.55 -16.76 21.50
CA GLY A 67 -7.54 -15.67 22.48
C GLY A 67 -6.19 -14.94 22.62
N GLY A 68 -5.18 -15.28 21.81
CA GLY A 68 -3.86 -14.66 21.80
C GLY A 68 -3.89 -13.20 21.35
N ILE A 69 -2.71 -12.60 21.31
CA ILE A 69 -2.53 -11.17 21.02
C ILE A 69 -1.63 -11.01 19.80
N VAL A 70 -2.02 -10.17 18.85
CA VAL A 70 -1.19 -9.78 17.71
C VAL A 70 -0.65 -8.37 17.96
N VAL A 71 0.67 -8.22 17.90
CA VAL A 71 1.35 -6.93 18.08
C VAL A 71 1.96 -6.48 16.77
N GLU A 72 1.74 -5.22 16.37
CA GLU A 72 2.32 -4.67 15.14
C GLU A 72 2.77 -3.22 15.33
N GLY A 73 3.90 -2.88 14.70
CA GLY A 73 4.40 -1.52 14.53
C GLY A 73 4.07 -0.98 13.14
N THR A 74 3.25 0.08 13.04
CA THR A 74 2.74 0.53 11.74
C THR A 74 2.37 2.01 11.69
N ALA A 75 2.42 2.58 10.48
CA ALA A 75 1.87 3.91 10.18
C ALA A 75 0.32 3.93 10.03
N GLY A 76 -0.39 2.79 10.21
CA GLY A 76 -1.85 2.76 10.28
C GLY A 76 -2.54 1.62 9.55
N ASN A 77 -2.49 1.56 8.22
CA ASN A 77 -3.31 0.63 7.43
C ASN A 77 -3.11 -0.85 7.82
N THR A 78 -1.88 -1.27 8.06
CA THR A 78 -1.63 -2.66 8.50
C THR A 78 -2.25 -2.94 9.87
N GLY A 79 -2.16 -1.98 10.79
CA GLY A 79 -2.81 -2.09 12.09
C GLY A 79 -4.32 -2.25 11.99
N ILE A 80 -4.95 -1.50 11.08
CA ILE A 80 -6.39 -1.61 10.80
C ILE A 80 -6.75 -3.00 10.25
N GLY A 81 -6.00 -3.48 9.23
CA GLY A 81 -6.19 -4.82 8.69
C GLY A 81 -6.00 -5.91 9.74
N ILE A 82 -4.94 -5.82 10.55
CA ILE A 82 -4.68 -6.77 11.66
C ILE A 82 -5.81 -6.74 12.67
N ALA A 83 -6.28 -5.55 13.09
CA ALA A 83 -7.38 -5.44 14.05
C ALA A 83 -8.67 -6.07 13.54
N LEU A 84 -9.01 -5.88 12.26
CA LEU A 84 -10.20 -6.50 11.64
C LEU A 84 -10.08 -8.01 11.57
N VAL A 85 -8.96 -8.54 11.07
CA VAL A 85 -8.75 -10.00 10.97
C VAL A 85 -8.70 -10.62 12.36
N ALA A 86 -8.00 -9.98 13.30
CA ALA A 86 -7.91 -10.44 14.69
C ALA A 86 -9.28 -10.50 15.35
N ASN A 87 -10.10 -9.45 15.21
CA ASN A 87 -11.47 -9.44 15.75
C ASN A 87 -12.32 -10.58 15.18
N ALA A 88 -12.27 -10.81 13.87
CA ALA A 88 -13.01 -11.90 13.23
C ALA A 88 -12.54 -13.30 13.67
N ARG A 89 -11.31 -13.42 14.18
CA ARG A 89 -10.68 -14.65 14.66
C ARG A 89 -10.66 -14.78 16.19
N GLY A 90 -11.16 -13.79 16.95
CA GLY A 90 -11.20 -13.80 18.41
C GLY A 90 -9.84 -13.50 19.07
N TYR A 91 -8.95 -12.78 18.39
CA TYR A 91 -7.66 -12.31 18.92
C TYR A 91 -7.76 -10.86 19.39
N LYS A 92 -6.83 -10.47 20.27
CA LYS A 92 -6.63 -9.08 20.68
C LYS A 92 -5.50 -8.45 19.87
N THR A 93 -5.46 -7.11 19.83
CA THR A 93 -4.42 -6.39 19.10
C THR A 93 -3.77 -5.30 19.93
N ILE A 94 -2.45 -5.16 19.76
CA ILE A 94 -1.67 -4.01 20.27
C ILE A 94 -0.98 -3.39 19.06
N ILE A 95 -1.28 -2.13 18.78
CA ILE A 95 -0.71 -1.41 17.64
C ILE A 95 0.18 -0.29 18.15
N VAL A 96 1.44 -0.31 17.74
CA VAL A 96 2.44 0.73 18.05
C VAL A 96 2.56 1.63 16.84
N MET A 97 2.34 2.93 17.02
CA MET A 97 2.24 3.90 15.94
C MET A 97 2.97 5.20 16.28
N PRO A 98 3.64 5.85 15.30
CA PRO A 98 4.10 7.23 15.49
C PRO A 98 2.93 8.18 15.74
N ASP A 99 3.10 9.14 16.64
CA ASP A 99 2.06 10.08 17.05
C ASP A 99 1.75 11.19 16.03
N ASN A 100 2.53 11.27 14.95
CA ASN A 100 2.36 12.22 13.85
C ASN A 100 1.54 11.67 12.65
N GLN A 101 0.94 10.50 12.79
CA GLN A 101 0.08 9.93 11.73
C GLN A 101 -1.32 10.57 11.74
N SER A 102 -2.09 10.36 10.64
CA SER A 102 -3.44 10.93 10.54
C SER A 102 -4.35 10.54 11.71
N LYS A 103 -5.12 11.51 12.19
CA LYS A 103 -6.07 11.33 13.30
C LYS A 103 -7.08 10.23 12.99
N GLU A 104 -7.55 10.17 11.73
CA GLU A 104 -8.52 9.20 11.26
C GLU A 104 -8.05 7.76 11.43
N LYS A 105 -6.77 7.48 11.18
CA LYS A 105 -6.18 6.14 11.40
C LYS A 105 -6.14 5.77 12.87
N MET A 106 -5.73 6.72 13.74
CA MET A 106 -5.70 6.50 15.19
C MET A 106 -7.10 6.24 15.74
N ASP A 107 -8.09 7.03 15.34
CA ASP A 107 -9.48 6.89 15.80
C ASP A 107 -10.10 5.58 15.27
N THR A 108 -9.81 5.18 14.03
CA THR A 108 -10.23 3.90 13.48
C THR A 108 -9.67 2.73 14.30
N LEU A 109 -8.39 2.74 14.65
CA LEU A 109 -7.78 1.68 15.47
C LEU A 109 -8.43 1.57 16.85
N ARG A 110 -8.72 2.71 17.50
CA ARG A 110 -9.44 2.73 18.79
C ARG A 110 -10.85 2.16 18.64
N ALA A 111 -11.58 2.56 17.59
CA ALA A 111 -12.92 2.07 17.31
C ALA A 111 -12.96 0.55 17.05
N LEU A 112 -11.90 0.00 16.47
CA LEU A 112 -11.74 -1.45 16.26
C LEU A 112 -11.32 -2.21 17.55
N GLY A 113 -11.14 -1.52 18.68
CA GLY A 113 -10.79 -2.13 19.96
C GLY A 113 -9.30 -2.46 20.10
N ALA A 114 -8.44 -1.97 19.21
CA ALA A 114 -7.00 -2.15 19.35
C ALA A 114 -6.45 -1.31 20.51
N ARG A 115 -5.56 -1.91 21.33
CA ARG A 115 -4.73 -1.15 22.27
C ARG A 115 -3.70 -0.36 21.45
N LEU A 116 -3.86 0.97 21.39
CA LEU A 116 -2.96 1.85 20.66
C LEU A 116 -1.86 2.37 21.61
N VAL A 117 -0.60 2.20 21.18
CA VAL A 117 0.60 2.72 21.84
C VAL A 117 1.24 3.73 20.90
N LEU A 118 1.19 5.02 21.28
CA LEU A 118 1.79 6.10 20.51
C LEU A 118 3.25 6.31 20.93
N VAL A 119 4.14 6.49 19.98
CA VAL A 119 5.55 6.78 20.18
C VAL A 119 5.98 7.99 19.34
N PRO A 120 6.99 8.77 19.77
CA PRO A 120 7.53 9.85 18.95
C PRO A 120 8.07 9.31 17.60
N PRO A 121 7.93 10.07 16.50
CA PRO A 121 8.53 9.69 15.22
C PRO A 121 10.05 9.76 15.33
N THR A 122 10.71 8.66 15.01
CA THR A 122 12.16 8.55 15.06
C THR A 122 12.70 7.77 13.86
N LYS A 123 14.01 7.90 13.58
CA LYS A 123 14.67 7.07 12.56
C LYS A 123 14.70 5.60 12.99
N PHE A 124 14.70 4.69 12.01
CA PHE A 124 14.71 3.24 12.26
C PHE A 124 15.87 2.77 13.16
N ALA A 125 17.05 3.41 13.08
CA ALA A 125 18.19 3.08 13.93
C ALA A 125 17.97 3.38 15.44
N ASN A 126 16.93 4.17 15.79
CA ASN A 126 16.63 4.49 17.19
C ASN A 126 15.85 3.33 17.84
N PRO A 127 16.28 2.80 19.01
CA PRO A 127 15.55 1.74 19.74
C PRO A 127 14.11 2.08 20.11
N GLY A 128 13.75 3.37 20.20
CA GLY A 128 12.38 3.85 20.41
C GLY A 128 11.51 3.88 19.16
N HIS A 129 12.03 3.47 17.99
CA HIS A 129 11.24 3.39 16.76
C HIS A 129 10.06 2.42 16.93
N PHE A 130 8.92 2.75 16.35
CA PHE A 130 7.67 2.00 16.51
C PHE A 130 7.81 0.50 16.19
N VAL A 131 8.66 0.14 15.22
CA VAL A 131 8.94 -1.27 14.85
C VAL A 131 9.68 -1.99 15.99
N HIS A 132 10.73 -1.39 16.55
CA HIS A 132 11.48 -2.01 17.65
C HIS A 132 10.65 -2.06 18.93
N THR A 133 9.86 -1.02 19.20
CA THR A 133 8.94 -0.97 20.33
C THR A 133 7.87 -2.04 20.24
N SER A 134 7.29 -2.27 19.05
CA SER A 134 6.29 -3.32 18.85
C SER A 134 6.87 -4.72 19.06
N ARG A 135 8.08 -4.97 18.57
CA ARG A 135 8.80 -6.22 18.80
C ARG A 135 8.99 -6.48 20.29
N ARG A 136 9.53 -5.50 21.03
CA ARG A 136 9.74 -5.61 22.47
C ARG A 136 8.43 -5.89 23.23
N ILE A 137 7.35 -5.17 22.90
CA ILE A 137 6.04 -5.41 23.52
C ILE A 137 5.55 -6.84 23.25
N ALA A 138 5.77 -7.38 22.06
CA ALA A 138 5.38 -8.75 21.74
C ALA A 138 6.21 -9.76 22.56
N GLU A 139 7.52 -9.56 22.67
CA GLU A 139 8.43 -10.41 23.44
C GLU A 139 8.12 -10.38 24.96
N GLU A 140 7.69 -9.24 25.49
CA GLU A 140 7.36 -9.03 26.90
C GLU A 140 5.91 -9.44 27.25
N THR A 141 5.04 -9.67 26.29
CA THR A 141 3.61 -9.96 26.50
C THR A 141 3.33 -11.45 26.33
N PRO A 142 2.94 -12.18 27.39
CA PRO A 142 2.62 -13.59 27.30
C PRO A 142 1.50 -13.88 26.28
N GLY A 143 1.72 -14.86 25.39
CA GLY A 143 0.77 -15.24 24.36
C GLY A 143 0.62 -14.26 23.20
N ALA A 144 1.52 -13.28 23.11
CA ALA A 144 1.56 -12.36 21.98
C ALA A 144 2.48 -12.86 20.86
N VAL A 145 2.10 -12.53 19.61
CA VAL A 145 2.88 -12.74 18.41
C VAL A 145 3.18 -11.39 17.75
N TRP A 146 4.43 -11.15 17.37
CA TRP A 146 4.81 -9.99 16.59
C TRP A 146 4.52 -10.26 15.11
N ALA A 147 3.65 -9.45 14.50
CA ALA A 147 3.25 -9.61 13.09
C ALA A 147 4.41 -9.33 12.13
N ASN A 148 5.29 -8.36 12.45
CA ASN A 148 6.52 -8.05 11.71
C ASN A 148 6.31 -7.87 10.21
N GLN A 149 5.37 -7.01 9.81
CA GLN A 149 4.97 -6.83 8.42
C GLN A 149 6.12 -6.59 7.43
N PHE A 150 7.22 -6.01 7.90
CA PHE A 150 8.37 -5.67 7.03
C PHE A 150 9.20 -6.90 6.63
N ASP A 151 9.36 -7.85 7.55
CA ASP A 151 10.27 -8.98 7.35
C ASP A 151 9.56 -10.35 7.41
N ASN A 152 8.26 -10.37 7.71
CA ASN A 152 7.43 -11.56 7.60
C ASN A 152 7.01 -11.76 6.13
N ILE A 153 7.56 -12.79 5.49
CA ILE A 153 7.32 -13.11 4.08
C ILE A 153 5.88 -13.56 3.78
N ALA A 154 5.07 -13.86 4.79
CA ALA A 154 3.63 -14.09 4.60
C ALA A 154 2.93 -12.87 3.98
N ASN A 155 3.42 -11.65 4.26
CA ASN A 155 2.98 -10.43 3.59
C ASN A 155 3.17 -10.52 2.06
N ARG A 156 4.38 -10.85 1.60
CA ARG A 156 4.65 -11.01 0.16
C ARG A 156 3.83 -12.15 -0.45
N ARG A 157 3.68 -13.25 0.29
CA ARG A 157 2.92 -14.42 -0.15
C ARG A 157 1.45 -14.10 -0.42
N ALA A 158 0.84 -13.18 0.34
CA ALA A 158 -0.51 -12.71 0.10
C ALA A 158 -0.71 -12.13 -1.32
N HIS A 159 0.34 -11.56 -1.88
CA HIS A 159 0.31 -10.97 -3.22
C HIS A 159 0.72 -11.96 -4.32
N ILE A 160 1.59 -12.92 -4.03
CA ILE A 160 1.91 -14.02 -4.95
C ILE A 160 0.67 -14.90 -5.17
N ASP A 161 0.00 -15.30 -4.07
CA ASP A 161 -1.10 -16.25 -4.10
C ASP A 161 -2.46 -15.59 -4.44
N GLY A 162 -2.57 -14.26 -4.28
CA GLY A 162 -3.82 -13.51 -4.42
C GLY A 162 -3.75 -12.43 -5.50
N THR A 163 -3.07 -11.32 -5.24
CA THR A 163 -3.14 -10.12 -6.12
C THR A 163 -2.64 -10.38 -7.54
N ALA A 164 -1.55 -11.13 -7.70
CA ALA A 164 -0.99 -11.43 -9.02
C ALA A 164 -1.91 -12.34 -9.86
N PRO A 165 -2.45 -13.47 -9.34
CA PRO A 165 -3.42 -14.28 -10.09
C PRO A 165 -4.71 -13.50 -10.41
N GLU A 166 -5.21 -12.69 -9.48
CA GLU A 166 -6.40 -11.86 -9.72
C GLU A 166 -6.18 -10.87 -10.88
N LEU A 167 -5.02 -10.20 -10.91
CA LEU A 167 -4.66 -9.30 -12.02
C LEU A 167 -4.56 -10.06 -13.34
N TRP A 168 -3.87 -11.19 -13.35
CA TRP A 168 -3.72 -12.01 -14.55
C TRP A 168 -5.06 -12.47 -15.10
N GLU A 169 -5.95 -12.97 -14.25
CA GLU A 169 -7.30 -13.42 -14.65
C GLU A 169 -8.17 -12.23 -15.12
N GLN A 170 -8.22 -11.15 -14.35
CA GLN A 170 -9.06 -9.98 -14.66
C GLN A 170 -8.64 -9.27 -15.94
N MET A 171 -7.37 -9.32 -16.32
CA MET A 171 -6.82 -8.78 -17.55
C MET A 171 -6.76 -9.81 -18.70
N ALA A 172 -7.32 -11.00 -18.50
CA ALA A 172 -7.33 -12.10 -19.47
C ALA A 172 -5.92 -12.42 -20.02
N GLY A 173 -4.91 -12.40 -19.13
CA GLY A 173 -3.52 -12.69 -19.47
C GLY A 173 -2.82 -11.61 -20.31
N ARG A 174 -3.35 -10.41 -20.42
CA ARG A 174 -2.76 -9.32 -21.22
C ARG A 174 -2.27 -8.20 -20.31
N ILE A 175 -1.09 -8.39 -19.72
CA ILE A 175 -0.42 -7.40 -18.89
C ILE A 175 0.97 -7.16 -19.46
N ASP A 176 1.28 -5.95 -19.90
CA ASP A 176 2.61 -5.56 -20.37
C ASP A 176 3.49 -4.98 -19.26
N GLY A 177 2.86 -4.38 -18.25
CA GLY A 177 3.57 -3.79 -17.14
C GLY A 177 2.76 -3.70 -15.85
N PHE A 178 3.47 -3.75 -14.73
CA PHE A 178 2.92 -3.51 -13.40
C PHE A 178 3.83 -2.56 -12.62
N THR A 179 3.24 -1.64 -11.89
CA THR A 179 3.98 -0.76 -11.00
C THR A 179 3.24 -0.45 -9.71
N CYS A 180 3.97 -0.31 -8.63
CA CYS A 180 3.50 0.33 -7.40
C CYS A 180 4.66 0.78 -6.52
N ALA A 181 4.35 1.59 -5.52
CA ALA A 181 5.29 2.03 -4.49
C ALA A 181 5.57 0.93 -3.47
N ALA A 182 6.70 1.04 -2.79
CA ALA A 182 7.12 0.14 -1.73
C ALA A 182 7.03 0.81 -0.35
N GLY A 183 6.22 0.20 0.54
CA GLY A 183 6.30 0.41 1.98
C GLY A 183 7.03 -0.77 2.63
N THR A 184 6.36 -1.90 2.80
CA THR A 184 6.99 -3.14 3.27
C THR A 184 7.70 -3.91 2.16
N GLY A 185 7.45 -3.57 0.90
CA GLY A 185 7.92 -4.32 -0.27
C GLY A 185 7.05 -5.51 -0.65
N GLY A 186 6.15 -5.96 0.24
CA GLY A 186 5.36 -7.17 0.01
C GLY A 186 4.53 -7.13 -1.27
N THR A 187 3.89 -5.99 -1.57
CA THR A 187 3.04 -5.84 -2.76
C THR A 187 3.86 -5.89 -4.06
N ILE A 188 4.87 -5.03 -4.19
CA ILE A 188 5.68 -4.94 -5.42
C ILE A 188 6.43 -6.26 -5.69
N ALA A 189 7.03 -6.85 -4.65
CA ALA A 189 7.76 -8.11 -4.78
C ALA A 189 6.80 -9.27 -5.05
N GLY A 190 5.68 -9.36 -4.31
CA GLY A 190 4.74 -10.47 -4.47
C GLY A 190 4.02 -10.45 -5.82
N VAL A 191 3.53 -9.28 -6.25
CA VAL A 191 2.90 -9.15 -7.57
C VAL A 191 3.93 -9.36 -8.67
N GLY A 192 5.11 -8.78 -8.55
CA GLY A 192 6.17 -8.93 -9.54
C GLY A 192 6.58 -10.40 -9.74
N LEU A 193 6.86 -11.12 -8.66
CA LEU A 193 7.20 -12.55 -8.71
C LEU A 193 6.04 -13.37 -9.29
N GLY A 194 4.79 -13.11 -8.86
CA GLY A 194 3.63 -13.83 -9.34
C GLY A 194 3.34 -13.58 -10.82
N LEU A 195 3.41 -12.34 -11.29
CA LEU A 195 3.21 -11.99 -12.70
C LEU A 195 4.32 -12.54 -13.59
N LYS A 196 5.59 -12.43 -13.17
CA LYS A 196 6.73 -13.01 -13.91
C LYS A 196 6.65 -14.54 -14.03
N ALA A 197 5.97 -15.23 -13.12
CA ALA A 197 5.72 -16.66 -13.23
C ALA A 197 4.69 -17.00 -14.32
N PHE A 198 3.79 -16.09 -14.67
CA PHE A 198 2.86 -16.23 -15.80
C PHE A 198 3.50 -15.83 -17.14
N ASP A 199 4.20 -14.69 -17.16
CA ASP A 199 4.94 -14.19 -18.33
C ASP A 199 6.15 -13.37 -17.88
N GLU A 200 7.36 -13.87 -18.21
CA GLU A 200 8.62 -13.19 -17.86
C GLU A 200 8.83 -11.83 -18.54
N ASN A 201 8.09 -11.55 -19.62
CA ASN A 201 8.19 -10.29 -20.38
C ASN A 201 7.40 -9.14 -19.75
N ILE A 202 6.59 -9.39 -18.72
CA ILE A 202 5.88 -8.33 -18.01
C ILE A 202 6.89 -7.40 -17.32
N ARG A 203 6.85 -6.11 -17.65
CA ARG A 203 7.72 -5.10 -17.05
C ARG A 203 7.28 -4.77 -15.63
N ILE A 204 8.13 -4.99 -14.64
CA ILE A 204 7.86 -4.62 -13.24
C ILE A 204 8.61 -3.34 -12.90
N ALA A 205 7.88 -2.30 -12.52
CA ALA A 205 8.45 -1.00 -12.18
C ALA A 205 8.24 -0.65 -10.70
N LEU A 206 9.26 -0.16 -10.04
CA LEU A 206 9.14 0.48 -8.74
C LEU A 206 8.75 1.95 -8.94
N THR A 207 7.70 2.41 -8.26
CA THR A 207 7.36 3.83 -8.17
C THR A 207 7.68 4.34 -6.78
N ASP A 208 8.74 5.11 -6.62
CA ASP A 208 9.24 5.53 -5.30
C ASP A 208 8.97 7.03 -5.08
N PRO A 209 8.50 7.47 -3.90
CA PRO A 209 8.40 8.89 -3.59
C PRO A 209 9.79 9.49 -3.34
N HIS A 210 9.92 10.82 -3.42
CA HIS A 210 11.10 11.51 -2.91
C HIS A 210 11.34 11.16 -1.44
N GLY A 211 12.60 11.12 -1.01
CA GLY A 211 12.97 10.74 0.36
C GLY A 211 13.01 9.22 0.63
N ALA A 212 12.63 8.39 -0.35
CA ALA A 212 12.81 6.95 -0.31
C ALA A 212 14.17 6.53 -0.87
N ALA A 213 14.68 5.36 -0.48
CA ALA A 213 16.01 4.91 -0.86
C ALA A 213 16.01 3.81 -1.94
N LEU A 214 14.87 3.19 -2.21
CA LEU A 214 14.82 2.03 -3.11
C LEU A 214 15.02 2.43 -4.57
N TYR A 215 14.61 3.63 -4.99
CA TYR A 215 14.92 4.13 -6.33
C TYR A 215 16.41 4.08 -6.60
N ASN A 216 17.24 4.68 -5.73
CA ASN A 216 18.68 4.69 -5.91
C ASN A 216 19.27 3.28 -5.78
N TYR A 217 18.73 2.45 -4.91
CA TYR A 217 19.17 1.07 -4.77
C TYR A 217 19.01 0.26 -6.07
N TYR A 218 17.82 0.32 -6.69
CA TYR A 218 17.58 -0.43 -7.94
C TYR A 218 18.23 0.24 -9.17
N ALA A 219 18.45 1.56 -9.14
CA ALA A 219 19.11 2.28 -10.23
C ALA A 219 20.65 2.16 -10.19
N HIS A 220 21.23 2.23 -8.99
CA HIS A 220 22.67 2.44 -8.80
C HIS A 220 23.31 1.47 -7.81
N GLY A 221 22.54 0.61 -7.13
CA GLY A 221 23.04 -0.32 -6.11
C GLY A 221 23.27 0.32 -4.73
N GLU A 222 22.84 1.57 -4.52
CA GLU A 222 23.09 2.32 -3.29
C GLU A 222 21.80 2.68 -2.54
N LEU A 223 21.73 2.35 -1.25
CA LEU A 223 20.64 2.80 -0.38
C LEU A 223 20.88 4.25 0.05
N SER A 224 20.50 5.19 -0.79
CA SER A 224 20.56 6.62 -0.50
C SER A 224 19.22 7.29 -0.80
N ALA A 225 18.81 8.21 0.07
CA ALA A 225 17.54 8.93 -0.05
C ALA A 225 17.81 10.40 -0.35
N GLU A 226 17.04 10.98 -1.26
CA GLU A 226 17.11 12.40 -1.62
C GLU A 226 15.73 13.05 -1.50
N GLY A 227 15.68 14.22 -0.87
CA GLY A 227 14.41 14.93 -0.64
C GLY A 227 13.61 14.36 0.52
N SER A 228 12.30 14.59 0.48
CA SER A 228 11.33 14.12 1.47
C SER A 228 9.96 13.97 0.81
N SER A 229 9.06 13.23 1.43
CA SER A 229 7.67 13.09 1.00
C SER A 229 6.75 13.12 2.21
N VAL A 230 5.54 13.62 2.02
CA VAL A 230 4.45 13.57 3.00
C VAL A 230 3.61 12.28 2.88
N ALA A 231 3.95 11.41 1.92
CA ALA A 231 3.25 10.16 1.72
C ALA A 231 3.40 9.23 2.93
N GLU A 232 2.27 8.71 3.43
CA GLU A 232 2.24 7.78 4.54
C GLU A 232 2.23 6.33 4.03
N GLY A 233 3.02 5.46 4.69
CA GLY A 233 3.01 4.01 4.44
C GLY A 233 3.77 3.53 3.21
N ILE A 234 4.43 4.42 2.49
CA ILE A 234 5.36 4.14 1.39
C ILE A 234 6.67 4.91 1.58
N GLY A 235 7.67 4.67 0.74
CA GLY A 235 8.97 5.33 0.84
C GLY A 235 9.91 4.61 1.81
N GLN A 236 10.42 3.43 1.39
CA GLN A 236 11.26 2.58 2.23
C GLN A 236 12.73 3.01 2.20
N GLY A 237 13.35 3.06 3.38
CA GLY A 237 14.77 3.42 3.56
C GLY A 237 15.72 2.22 3.71
N ARG A 238 15.23 0.98 3.65
CA ARG A 238 16.02 -0.24 3.80
C ARG A 238 15.49 -1.38 2.93
N ILE A 239 16.31 -2.38 2.69
CA ILE A 239 15.85 -3.64 2.09
C ILE A 239 15.18 -4.47 3.20
N THR A 240 13.91 -4.78 3.00
CA THR A 240 13.13 -5.66 3.88
C THR A 240 13.21 -7.10 3.38
N ALA A 241 12.91 -8.09 4.22
CA ALA A 241 12.87 -9.48 3.77
C ALA A 241 11.78 -9.73 2.71
N ASN A 242 10.73 -8.91 2.67
CA ASN A 242 9.73 -8.99 1.60
C ASN A 242 10.29 -8.63 0.22
N LEU A 243 11.37 -7.83 0.14
CA LEU A 243 12.04 -7.45 -1.12
C LEU A 243 13.10 -8.43 -1.57
N ASP A 244 13.44 -9.42 -0.75
CA ASP A 244 14.42 -10.43 -1.14
C ASP A 244 13.97 -11.18 -2.39
N GLY A 245 14.83 -11.19 -3.43
CA GLY A 245 14.51 -11.78 -4.73
C GLY A 245 13.45 -11.03 -5.55
N ALA A 246 13.06 -9.81 -5.15
CA ALA A 246 12.15 -9.00 -5.96
C ALA A 246 12.78 -8.64 -7.32
N VAL A 247 12.01 -8.81 -8.39
CA VAL A 247 12.42 -8.43 -9.74
C VAL A 247 11.87 -7.04 -10.04
N ILE A 248 12.77 -6.07 -10.21
CA ILE A 248 12.45 -4.69 -10.60
C ILE A 248 13.21 -4.40 -11.88
N ASP A 249 12.47 -4.23 -12.98
CA ASP A 249 13.04 -3.99 -14.32
C ASP A 249 13.33 -2.51 -14.57
N THR A 250 12.55 -1.60 -13.94
CA THR A 250 12.71 -0.14 -14.05
C THR A 250 12.16 0.55 -12.80
N GLN A 251 12.51 1.82 -12.61
CA GLN A 251 12.07 2.59 -11.45
C GLN A 251 11.79 4.04 -11.81
N PHE A 252 10.80 4.62 -11.12
CA PHE A 252 10.41 6.01 -11.25
C PHE A 252 10.46 6.69 -9.88
N ARG A 253 10.85 7.96 -9.86
CA ARG A 253 10.80 8.81 -8.67
C ARG A 253 9.71 9.86 -8.89
N ILE A 254 8.70 9.87 -8.02
CA ILE A 254 7.52 10.72 -8.14
C ILE A 254 7.49 11.71 -6.98
N SER A 255 7.23 12.99 -7.28
CA SER A 255 7.05 14.03 -6.27
C SER A 255 5.66 13.96 -5.62
N ASP A 256 5.53 14.59 -4.44
CA ASP A 256 4.23 14.73 -3.79
C ASP A 256 3.25 15.55 -4.65
N GLU A 257 3.74 16.55 -5.37
CA GLU A 257 2.93 17.38 -6.27
C GLU A 257 2.34 16.56 -7.42
N GLU A 258 3.15 15.70 -8.06
CA GLU A 258 2.69 14.78 -9.10
C GLU A 258 1.69 13.76 -8.55
N GLY A 259 1.97 13.21 -7.36
CA GLY A 259 1.03 12.32 -6.68
C GLY A 259 -0.30 13.01 -6.36
N LEU A 260 -0.29 14.23 -5.83
CA LEU A 260 -1.48 15.03 -5.55
C LEU A 260 -2.24 15.42 -6.82
N HIS A 261 -1.54 15.74 -7.92
CA HIS A 261 -2.16 15.97 -9.22
C HIS A 261 -3.03 14.78 -9.64
N TRP A 262 -2.50 13.56 -9.51
CA TRP A 262 -3.29 12.36 -9.85
C TRP A 262 -4.39 12.06 -8.83
N VAL A 263 -4.18 12.29 -7.53
CA VAL A 263 -5.26 12.20 -6.52
C VAL A 263 -6.42 13.13 -6.90
N ALA A 264 -6.12 14.38 -7.28
CA ALA A 264 -7.12 15.34 -7.70
C ALA A 264 -7.89 14.87 -8.96
N ARG A 265 -7.17 14.40 -9.98
CA ARG A 265 -7.77 13.93 -11.22
C ARG A 265 -8.61 12.66 -11.02
N LEU A 266 -8.12 11.69 -10.24
CA LEU A 266 -8.86 10.48 -9.89
C LEU A 266 -10.18 10.82 -9.19
N LEU A 267 -10.18 11.81 -8.29
CA LEU A 267 -11.41 12.24 -7.65
C LEU A 267 -12.37 12.95 -8.62
N ARG A 268 -11.87 13.87 -9.43
CA ARG A 268 -12.70 14.72 -10.29
C ARG A 268 -13.15 14.06 -11.60
N GLU A 269 -12.33 13.20 -12.15
CA GLU A 269 -12.56 12.56 -13.47
C GLU A 269 -13.10 11.14 -13.35
N GLU A 270 -12.70 10.38 -12.29
CA GLU A 270 -13.05 8.98 -12.11
C GLU A 270 -13.98 8.75 -10.88
N GLY A 271 -14.21 9.76 -10.04
CA GLY A 271 -15.01 9.63 -8.81
C GLY A 271 -14.31 8.83 -7.69
N LEU A 272 -12.98 8.72 -7.72
CA LEU A 272 -12.20 7.90 -6.81
C LEU A 272 -11.49 8.75 -5.74
N CYS A 273 -11.99 8.75 -4.51
CA CYS A 273 -11.35 9.41 -3.37
C CYS A 273 -10.31 8.48 -2.73
N LEU A 274 -9.02 8.76 -2.95
CA LEU A 274 -7.91 7.86 -2.63
C LEU A 274 -6.80 8.56 -1.86
N GLY A 275 -5.94 7.79 -1.18
CA GLY A 275 -4.73 8.29 -0.53
C GLY A 275 -3.61 8.65 -1.53
N LEU A 276 -2.62 9.43 -1.06
CA LEU A 276 -1.49 9.92 -1.89
C LEU A 276 -0.68 8.77 -2.53
N SER A 277 -0.53 7.64 -1.85
CA SER A 277 0.14 6.46 -2.40
C SER A 277 -0.50 5.95 -3.69
N SER A 278 -1.83 6.09 -3.83
CA SER A 278 -2.54 5.76 -5.08
C SER A 278 -2.22 6.75 -6.20
N GLY A 279 -2.13 8.05 -5.89
CA GLY A 279 -1.71 9.07 -6.85
C GLY A 279 -0.28 8.86 -7.35
N ILE A 280 0.64 8.55 -6.43
CA ILE A 280 2.04 8.20 -6.77
C ILE A 280 2.08 6.96 -7.66
N ASN A 281 1.32 5.91 -7.32
CA ASN A 281 1.23 4.70 -8.13
C ASN A 281 0.70 4.97 -9.55
N VAL A 282 -0.33 5.80 -9.67
CA VAL A 282 -0.90 6.18 -10.98
C VAL A 282 0.08 7.02 -11.80
N ALA A 283 0.81 7.95 -11.17
CA ALA A 283 1.88 8.69 -11.83
C ALA A 283 2.92 7.72 -12.44
N GLY A 284 3.41 6.78 -11.64
CA GLY A 284 4.36 5.76 -12.12
C GLY A 284 3.79 4.85 -13.21
N ALA A 285 2.48 4.52 -13.15
CA ALA A 285 1.82 3.74 -14.19
C ALA A 285 1.73 4.50 -15.52
N VAL A 286 1.48 5.80 -15.48
CA VAL A 286 1.50 6.66 -16.67
C VAL A 286 2.91 6.71 -17.28
N GLU A 287 3.96 6.86 -16.46
CA GLU A 287 5.34 6.86 -16.95
C GLU A 287 5.74 5.49 -17.55
N LEU A 288 5.38 4.38 -16.89
CA LEU A 288 5.60 3.04 -17.44
C LEU A 288 4.87 2.85 -18.77
N GLY A 289 3.61 3.30 -18.86
CA GLY A 289 2.83 3.24 -20.09
C GLY A 289 3.48 4.02 -21.22
N ARG A 290 3.91 5.26 -20.98
CA ARG A 290 4.65 6.09 -21.95
C ARG A 290 5.93 5.42 -22.43
N GLN A 291 6.68 4.81 -21.52
CA GLN A 291 7.89 4.07 -21.86
C GLN A 291 7.60 2.89 -22.80
N LEU A 292 6.59 2.08 -22.48
CA LEU A 292 6.19 0.94 -23.32
C LEU A 292 5.67 1.36 -24.69
N VAL A 293 4.92 2.47 -24.78
CA VAL A 293 4.48 3.06 -26.05
C VAL A 293 5.68 3.55 -26.88
N ALA A 294 6.63 4.24 -26.25
CA ALA A 294 7.84 4.73 -26.91
C ALA A 294 8.76 3.59 -27.41
N GLU A 295 8.74 2.44 -26.74
CA GLU A 295 9.39 1.19 -27.17
C GLU A 295 8.68 0.51 -28.35
N GLY A 296 7.52 1.02 -28.78
CA GLY A 296 6.76 0.48 -29.90
C GLY A 296 5.87 -0.72 -29.56
N ARG A 297 5.59 -0.97 -28.27
CA ARG A 297 4.60 -2.01 -27.92
C ARG A 297 3.20 -1.60 -28.38
N PRO A 298 2.48 -2.47 -29.08
CA PRO A 298 1.15 -2.14 -29.56
C PRO A 298 0.12 -2.20 -28.43
N ASN A 299 -0.50 -1.08 -28.11
CA ASN A 299 -1.60 -0.96 -27.15
C ASN A 299 -1.29 -1.56 -25.77
N PRO A 300 -0.20 -1.11 -25.10
CA PRO A 300 0.24 -1.70 -23.84
C PRO A 300 -0.84 -1.67 -22.75
N GLN A 301 -0.85 -2.69 -21.89
CA GLN A 301 -1.75 -2.83 -20.76
C GLN A 301 -0.93 -2.74 -19.48
N VAL A 302 -1.10 -1.66 -18.69
CA VAL A 302 -0.36 -1.43 -17.45
C VAL A 302 -1.30 -1.47 -16.25
N ALA A 303 -0.96 -2.29 -15.26
CA ALA A 303 -1.69 -2.36 -14.00
C ALA A 303 -0.96 -1.65 -12.87
N THR A 304 -1.74 -1.08 -11.94
CA THR A 304 -1.23 -0.51 -10.69
C THR A 304 -2.20 -0.73 -9.54
N ILE A 305 -1.80 -0.32 -8.32
CA ILE A 305 -2.58 -0.49 -7.09
C ILE A 305 -3.22 0.84 -6.67
N LEU A 306 -4.53 0.86 -6.50
CA LEU A 306 -5.26 1.90 -5.79
C LEU A 306 -5.33 1.49 -4.31
N CYS A 307 -4.37 2.01 -3.52
CA CYS A 307 -3.94 1.41 -2.26
C CYS A 307 -4.98 1.46 -1.15
N ASP A 308 -5.61 2.62 -0.94
CA ASP A 308 -6.53 2.86 0.16
C ASP A 308 -7.49 4.03 -0.09
N THR A 309 -8.52 4.11 0.76
CA THR A 309 -9.51 5.19 0.72
C THR A 309 -8.93 6.52 1.17
N GLY A 310 -9.32 7.61 0.48
CA GLY A 310 -8.97 9.00 0.83
C GLY A 310 -9.59 9.49 2.12
N PHE A 311 -10.65 8.85 2.62
CA PHE A 311 -11.31 9.24 3.87
C PHE A 311 -10.43 9.10 5.13
N ARG A 312 -9.26 8.48 5.00
CA ARG A 312 -8.23 8.39 6.06
C ARG A 312 -7.30 9.60 6.12
N TYR A 313 -7.50 10.57 5.23
CA TYR A 313 -6.58 11.69 5.00
C TYR A 313 -7.31 13.04 4.98
N LEU A 314 -8.52 13.10 5.58
CA LEU A 314 -9.32 14.33 5.63
C LEU A 314 -8.62 15.45 6.41
N SER A 315 -7.82 15.08 7.42
CA SER A 315 -7.01 16.03 8.20
C SER A 315 -5.66 16.38 7.55
N THR A 316 -5.28 15.72 6.45
CA THR A 316 -3.99 15.92 5.76
C THR A 316 -4.20 16.34 4.30
N ILE A 317 -4.03 15.45 3.32
CA ILE A 317 -4.06 15.81 1.88
C ILE A 317 -5.41 16.34 1.38
N TYR A 318 -6.49 16.18 2.13
CA TYR A 318 -7.79 16.78 1.85
C TYR A 318 -8.09 17.99 2.75
N ASN A 319 -7.09 18.50 3.51
CA ASN A 319 -7.20 19.70 4.33
C ASN A 319 -6.40 20.83 3.70
N PRO A 320 -7.06 21.94 3.25
CA PRO A 320 -6.37 23.03 2.57
C PRO A 320 -5.33 23.74 3.45
N ALA A 321 -5.59 23.87 4.76
CA ALA A 321 -4.63 24.49 5.68
C ALA A 321 -3.37 23.64 5.86
N TRP A 322 -3.54 22.32 5.96
CA TRP A 322 -2.42 21.40 6.04
C TRP A 322 -1.58 21.38 4.74
N LEU A 323 -2.23 21.36 3.57
CA LEU A 323 -1.53 21.43 2.28
C LEU A 323 -0.72 22.71 2.15
N ALA A 324 -1.31 23.86 2.52
CA ALA A 324 -0.63 25.17 2.51
C ALA A 324 0.55 25.21 3.48
N GLU A 325 0.42 24.65 4.69
CA GLU A 325 1.51 24.52 5.67
C GLU A 325 2.69 23.72 5.10
N LYS A 326 2.39 22.66 4.32
CA LYS A 326 3.42 21.81 3.68
C LYS A 326 3.98 22.41 2.38
N GLY A 327 3.49 23.57 1.92
CA GLY A 327 3.87 24.16 0.64
C GLY A 327 3.37 23.37 -0.58
N LEU A 328 2.33 22.55 -0.40
CA LEU A 328 1.76 21.69 -1.43
C LEU A 328 0.55 22.34 -2.12
N PRO A 329 0.24 21.94 -3.36
CA PRO A 329 -0.91 22.46 -4.08
C PRO A 329 -2.22 22.21 -3.34
N VAL A 330 -3.01 23.26 -3.09
CA VAL A 330 -4.37 23.14 -2.56
C VAL A 330 -5.31 22.87 -3.72
N PHE A 331 -6.15 21.85 -3.61
CA PHE A 331 -7.14 21.51 -4.63
C PHE A 331 -8.17 22.66 -4.78
N ASP A 332 -8.54 23.00 -6.01
CA ASP A 332 -9.39 24.16 -6.29
C ASP A 332 -10.74 24.11 -5.58
N TRP A 333 -11.35 22.93 -5.46
CA TRP A 333 -12.62 22.74 -4.75
C TRP A 333 -12.52 22.82 -3.22
N LEU A 334 -11.30 22.83 -2.66
CA LEU A 334 -11.06 23.04 -1.23
C LEU A 334 -10.71 24.50 -0.90
N LYS A 335 -10.44 25.32 -1.89
CA LYS A 335 -10.33 26.77 -1.74
C LYS A 335 -11.75 27.28 -1.49
N GLY A 336 -12.13 27.53 -0.26
CA GLY A 336 -13.51 27.86 0.14
C GLY A 336 -14.26 28.81 -0.79
N GLU A 337 -15.59 28.94 -0.69
CA GLU A 337 -16.51 29.75 -1.53
C GLU A 337 -16.19 31.26 -1.60
N GLY A 338 -15.05 31.71 -1.14
CA GLY A 338 -14.57 33.09 -1.17
C GLY A 338 -13.42 33.36 -2.15
N ALA A 339 -13.04 32.41 -2.99
CA ALA A 339 -11.96 32.53 -3.98
C ALA A 339 -12.50 32.32 -5.42
N ALA A 340 -13.66 32.95 -5.71
CA ALA A 340 -14.17 33.15 -7.07
C ALA A 340 -13.91 34.59 -7.51
#